data_84cdcd81bc66068abc589c7782cbe59c
#
_entry.id   84cdcd81bc66068abc589c7782cbe59c
#
_cell.length_a   1.000
_cell.length_b   1.000
_cell.length_c   1.000
_cell.angle_alpha   90.00
_cell.angle_beta   90.00
_cell.angle_gamma   90.00
#
_symmetry.space_group_name_H-M   'P 1'
#
loop_
_entity.id
_entity.type
_entity.pdbx_description
1 polymer ?
#
loop_
_entity_poly.entity_id
_entity_poly.type
_entity_poly.pdbx_seq_one_letter_code
_entity_poly.pdbx_strand_id
1 'polypeptide(L)'
;MKLFINILLIGIVAIGFVSCGLPYCKKTHLSENELEWIASYHVNDTLLLHDQQSTDTMIITAIQVSNKQHISIFDLKSCNWLEGQNEYKANASVDFKLKHKEKWWEGLFFIEKRFKDSNIVAMLTLGGLHSKDISISPKEQEITVVEGVNAENGVNQKLMGVRSFIWEKKRGLMSITLKDGSMMVRETLENK
;
A
#
# COMPACT_ATOMS: atom_id res chain seq x y z
N MET A 1 -21.43 58.98 6.75
CA MET A 1 -19.98 58.72 6.88
C MET A 1 -19.68 57.43 7.65
N LYS A 2 -20.20 57.21 8.85
CA LYS A 2 -19.96 55.99 9.64
C LYS A 2 -20.43 54.69 8.94
N LEU A 3 -21.54 54.70 8.19
CA LEU A 3 -22.05 53.55 7.49
C LEU A 3 -21.11 53.09 6.34
N PHE A 4 -20.54 54.05 5.60
CA PHE A 4 -19.58 53.77 4.53
C PHE A 4 -18.28 53.14 5.01
N ILE A 5 -17.78 53.60 6.19
CA ILE A 5 -16.57 53.06 6.80
C ILE A 5 -16.79 51.59 7.23
N ASN A 6 -17.97 51.26 7.79
CA ASN A 6 -18.28 49.89 8.19
C ASN A 6 -18.41 48.94 7.01
N ILE A 7 -19.01 49.38 5.89
CA ILE A 7 -19.12 48.57 4.67
C ILE A 7 -17.74 48.34 4.07
N LEU A 8 -16.88 49.35 4.07
CA LEU A 8 -15.50 49.24 3.58
C LEU A 8 -14.67 48.27 4.43
N LEU A 9 -14.82 48.32 5.75
CA LEU A 9 -14.13 47.44 6.69
C LEU A 9 -14.57 45.96 6.50
N ILE A 10 -15.88 45.72 6.34
CA ILE A 10 -16.42 44.36 6.07
C ILE A 10 -15.91 43.83 4.71
N GLY A 11 -15.84 44.70 3.69
CA GLY A 11 -15.29 44.36 2.39
C GLY A 11 -13.82 43.94 2.44
N ILE A 12 -12.99 44.68 3.18
CA ILE A 12 -11.55 44.36 3.33
C ILE A 12 -11.34 43.06 4.11
N VAL A 13 -12.14 42.83 5.17
CA VAL A 13 -12.10 41.58 5.93
C VAL A 13 -12.52 40.39 5.04
N ALA A 14 -13.58 40.54 4.24
CA ALA A 14 -14.02 39.47 3.32
C ALA A 14 -12.98 39.15 2.24
N ILE A 15 -12.31 40.16 1.67
CA ILE A 15 -11.24 39.97 0.69
C ILE A 15 -10.00 39.36 1.35
N GLY A 16 -9.68 39.71 2.58
CA GLY A 16 -8.60 39.10 3.36
C GLY A 16 -8.80 37.60 3.60
N PHE A 17 -10.03 37.15 3.82
CA PHE A 17 -10.33 35.73 3.99
C PHE A 17 -10.28 34.94 2.67
N VAL A 18 -10.50 35.58 1.53
CA VAL A 18 -10.41 34.94 0.21
C VAL A 18 -8.98 34.86 -0.29
N SER A 19 -8.10 35.78 0.14
CA SER A 19 -6.68 35.79 -0.28
C SER A 19 -5.76 34.98 0.63
N CYS A 20 -6.14 34.69 1.88
CA CYS A 20 -5.50 33.63 2.65
C CYS A 20 -5.94 32.30 2.05
N GLY A 21 -5.19 31.81 1.07
CA GLY A 21 -5.44 30.51 0.48
C GLY A 21 -5.65 29.48 1.60
N LEU A 22 -6.87 28.98 1.72
CA LEU A 22 -7.16 27.87 2.62
C LEU A 22 -6.08 26.81 2.40
N PRO A 23 -5.51 26.22 3.47
CA PRO A 23 -4.48 25.20 3.32
C PRO A 23 -5.03 24.12 2.40
N TYR A 24 -4.40 24.03 1.23
CA TYR A 24 -4.87 23.22 0.13
C TYR A 24 -4.31 21.80 0.30
N CYS A 25 -5.15 20.90 0.77
CA CYS A 25 -4.79 19.50 0.86
C CYS A 25 -4.78 18.86 -0.54
N LYS A 26 -3.60 18.46 -0.97
CA LYS A 26 -3.44 17.77 -2.25
C LYS A 26 -3.86 16.34 -2.11
N LYS A 27 -4.93 15.95 -2.81
CA LYS A 27 -5.44 14.58 -2.82
C LYS A 27 -4.83 13.79 -3.96
N THR A 28 -4.56 12.52 -3.70
CA THR A 28 -4.21 11.57 -4.73
C THR A 28 -5.14 10.36 -4.67
N HIS A 29 -5.21 9.60 -5.75
CA HIS A 29 -6.03 8.39 -5.87
C HIS A 29 -5.26 7.30 -6.59
N LEU A 30 -5.42 6.08 -6.14
CA LEU A 30 -5.09 4.90 -6.93
C LEU A 30 -6.15 4.74 -8.02
N SER A 31 -5.72 4.66 -9.28
CA SER A 31 -6.58 4.33 -10.40
C SER A 31 -6.99 2.85 -10.37
N GLU A 32 -8.02 2.49 -11.13
CA GLU A 32 -8.44 1.10 -11.28
C GLU A 32 -7.28 0.20 -11.75
N ASN A 33 -6.48 0.70 -12.70
CA ASN A 33 -5.29 0.01 -13.18
C ASN A 33 -4.22 -0.21 -12.11
N GLU A 34 -4.07 0.70 -11.14
CA GLU A 34 -3.15 0.54 -10.01
C GLU A 34 -3.74 -0.40 -8.95
N LEU A 35 -5.05 -0.39 -8.75
CA LEU A 35 -5.73 -1.32 -7.85
C LEU A 35 -5.72 -2.77 -8.34
N GLU A 36 -5.48 -3.03 -9.64
CA GLU A 36 -5.29 -4.39 -10.16
C GLU A 36 -4.16 -5.18 -9.49
N TRP A 37 -3.22 -4.50 -8.82
CA TRP A 37 -2.17 -5.16 -8.03
C TRP A 37 -2.70 -5.92 -6.82
N ILE A 38 -3.92 -5.60 -6.36
CA ILE A 38 -4.56 -6.24 -5.21
C ILE A 38 -5.92 -6.86 -5.54
N ALA A 39 -6.47 -6.59 -6.73
CA ALA A 39 -7.85 -6.92 -7.10
C ALA A 39 -8.15 -8.43 -7.21
N SER A 40 -7.10 -9.26 -7.30
CA SER A 40 -7.25 -10.72 -7.41
C SER A 40 -7.65 -11.41 -6.10
N TYR A 41 -7.75 -10.67 -5.00
CA TYR A 41 -7.97 -11.24 -3.67
C TYR A 41 -9.28 -10.80 -3.05
N HIS A 42 -9.87 -11.72 -2.26
CA HIS A 42 -10.94 -11.42 -1.34
C HIS A 42 -10.55 -11.88 0.07
N VAL A 43 -11.12 -11.27 1.07
CA VAL A 43 -10.89 -11.70 2.47
C VAL A 43 -11.39 -13.13 2.65
N ASN A 44 -10.57 -13.96 3.29
CA ASN A 44 -10.71 -15.40 3.47
C ASN A 44 -10.42 -16.26 2.22
N ASP A 45 -9.95 -15.67 1.11
CA ASP A 45 -9.41 -16.48 0.01
C ASP A 45 -8.27 -17.36 0.54
N THR A 46 -8.28 -18.60 0.09
CA THR A 46 -7.25 -19.58 0.40
C THR A 46 -6.55 -19.96 -0.89
N LEU A 47 -5.24 -19.82 -0.90
CA LEU A 47 -4.36 -20.09 -2.03
C LEU A 47 -3.41 -21.21 -1.66
N LEU A 48 -3.13 -22.10 -2.60
CA LEU A 48 -2.15 -23.16 -2.43
C LEU A 48 -0.86 -22.78 -3.15
N LEU A 49 0.25 -23.00 -2.46
CA LEU A 49 1.60 -22.86 -2.97
C LEU A 49 2.28 -24.21 -2.89
N HIS A 50 2.75 -24.71 -4.03
CA HIS A 50 3.38 -26.02 -4.13
C HIS A 50 4.88 -25.89 -4.28
N ASP A 51 5.62 -26.66 -3.53
CA ASP A 51 7.00 -27.00 -3.83
C ASP A 51 7.09 -28.47 -4.31
N GLN A 52 8.30 -29.00 -4.48
CA GLN A 52 8.49 -30.38 -4.91
C GLN A 52 8.02 -31.44 -3.89
N GLN A 53 7.84 -31.06 -2.64
CA GLN A 53 7.62 -32.02 -1.54
C GLN A 53 6.42 -31.69 -0.66
N SER A 54 5.92 -30.44 -0.69
CA SER A 54 4.88 -29.97 0.20
C SER A 54 3.92 -28.99 -0.48
N THR A 55 2.77 -28.83 0.15
CA THR A 55 1.79 -27.81 -0.21
C THR A 55 1.62 -26.87 0.99
N ASP A 56 1.89 -25.61 0.76
CA ASP A 56 1.70 -24.56 1.72
C ASP A 56 0.38 -23.83 1.47
N THR A 57 -0.21 -23.31 2.52
CA THR A 57 -1.51 -22.62 2.45
C THR A 57 -1.35 -21.15 2.80
N MET A 58 -1.82 -20.28 1.92
CA MET A 58 -1.90 -18.86 2.17
C MET A 58 -3.36 -18.42 2.31
N ILE A 59 -3.66 -17.66 3.37
CA ILE A 59 -5.00 -17.15 3.66
C ILE A 59 -4.95 -15.63 3.67
N ILE A 60 -5.84 -14.99 2.91
CA ILE A 60 -6.00 -13.53 2.91
C ILE A 60 -6.80 -13.12 4.15
N THR A 61 -6.21 -12.30 5.00
CA THR A 61 -6.81 -11.91 6.27
C THR A 61 -7.47 -10.54 6.25
N ALA A 62 -6.94 -9.60 5.46
CA ALA A 62 -7.55 -8.29 5.28
C ALA A 62 -7.18 -7.68 3.93
N ILE A 63 -8.05 -6.82 3.41
CA ILE A 63 -7.78 -5.97 2.26
C ILE A 63 -8.23 -4.57 2.63
N GLN A 64 -7.33 -3.59 2.50
CA GLN A 64 -7.61 -2.21 2.84
C GLN A 64 -7.29 -1.32 1.65
N VAL A 65 -8.19 -0.38 1.35
CA VAL A 65 -8.00 0.63 0.30
C VAL A 65 -8.34 1.99 0.88
N SER A 66 -7.35 2.86 0.97
CA SER A 66 -7.48 4.25 1.38
C SER A 66 -7.38 5.16 0.17
N ASN A 67 -8.36 5.05 -0.72
CA ASN A 67 -8.40 5.76 -1.99
C ASN A 67 -9.25 7.04 -1.95
N LYS A 68 -10.20 7.11 -1.02
CA LYS A 68 -11.11 8.23 -0.88
C LYS A 68 -10.92 8.87 0.48
N GLN A 69 -10.12 9.90 0.52
CA GLN A 69 -10.04 10.73 1.72
C GLN A 69 -11.09 11.82 1.61
N HIS A 70 -12.16 11.69 2.37
CA HIS A 70 -13.12 12.77 2.55
C HIS A 70 -12.52 13.76 3.54
N ILE A 71 -12.15 14.92 3.06
CA ILE A 71 -11.81 16.04 3.94
C ILE A 71 -13.14 16.68 4.32
N SER A 72 -13.53 16.54 5.58
CA SER A 72 -14.55 17.41 6.16
C SER A 72 -13.97 18.82 6.31
N ILE A 73 -14.70 19.83 5.88
CA ILE A 73 -14.32 21.23 6.12
C ILE A 73 -14.17 21.56 7.61
N PHE A 74 -14.72 20.72 8.49
CA PHE A 74 -14.60 20.83 9.95
C PHE A 74 -13.53 19.90 10.54
N ASP A 75 -12.89 19.06 9.75
CA ASP A 75 -11.82 18.19 10.20
C ASP A 75 -10.47 18.89 10.10
N LEU A 76 -10.23 19.77 11.05
CA LEU A 76 -8.96 20.50 11.19
C LEU A 76 -7.76 19.60 11.48
N LYS A 77 -7.98 18.33 11.80
CA LYS A 77 -6.92 17.35 12.05
C LYS A 77 -6.43 16.67 10.78
N SER A 78 -7.26 16.60 9.75
CA SER A 78 -6.94 15.90 8.50
C SER A 78 -5.99 16.69 7.60
N CYS A 79 -5.95 18.01 7.76
CA CYS A 79 -4.98 18.89 7.13
C CYS A 79 -4.32 19.70 8.23
N ASN A 80 -3.13 19.34 8.67
CA ASN A 80 -2.39 20.05 9.70
C ASN A 80 -2.12 21.50 9.27
N TRP A 81 -2.95 22.40 9.69
CA TRP A 81 -2.89 23.82 9.32
C TRP A 81 -1.57 24.48 9.75
N LEU A 82 -0.90 23.90 10.74
CA LEU A 82 0.31 24.43 11.35
C LEU A 82 1.61 23.87 10.77
N GLU A 83 1.55 22.73 10.03
CA GLU A 83 2.76 22.01 9.61
C GLU A 83 3.10 22.13 8.12
N GLY A 84 2.40 22.96 7.36
CA GLY A 84 2.68 23.18 5.95
C GLY A 84 1.86 22.31 5.00
N GLN A 85 2.37 22.06 3.80
CA GLN A 85 1.65 21.33 2.76
C GLN A 85 1.54 19.85 3.11
N ASN A 86 0.40 19.40 3.64
CA ASN A 86 0.12 17.99 3.81
C ASN A 86 -0.30 17.36 2.49
N GLU A 87 0.45 16.37 2.10
CA GLU A 87 0.19 15.57 0.92
C GLU A 87 -0.55 14.31 1.34
N TYR A 88 -1.77 14.14 0.82
CA TYR A 88 -2.49 12.89 1.02
C TYR A 88 -1.93 11.83 0.10
N LYS A 89 -1.57 10.71 0.69
CA LYS A 89 -1.17 9.52 0.00
C LYS A 89 -2.38 8.60 -0.16
N ALA A 90 -2.56 8.05 -1.34
CA ALA A 90 -3.48 6.94 -1.54
C ALA A 90 -2.73 5.64 -1.36
N ASN A 91 -3.31 4.69 -0.64
CA ASN A 91 -2.68 3.39 -0.41
C ASN A 91 -3.69 2.25 -0.47
N ALA A 92 -3.17 1.06 -0.74
CA ALA A 92 -3.92 -0.17 -0.64
C ALA A 92 -3.02 -1.30 -0.15
N SER A 93 -3.60 -2.25 0.58
CA SER A 93 -2.86 -3.39 1.11
C SER A 93 -3.65 -4.68 1.09
N VAL A 94 -2.91 -5.78 1.06
CA VAL A 94 -3.38 -7.13 1.27
C VAL A 94 -2.59 -7.73 2.41
N ASP A 95 -3.27 -8.03 3.52
CA ASP A 95 -2.69 -8.77 4.63
C ASP A 95 -2.98 -10.26 4.43
N PHE A 96 -2.01 -11.10 4.69
CA PHE A 96 -2.15 -12.54 4.54
C PHE A 96 -1.34 -13.31 5.58
N LYS A 97 -1.71 -14.58 5.76
CA LYS A 97 -0.95 -15.54 6.56
C LYS A 97 -0.56 -16.72 5.68
N LEU A 98 0.70 -17.11 5.73
CA LEU A 98 1.24 -18.27 5.04
C LEU A 98 1.58 -19.35 6.05
N LYS A 99 1.03 -20.55 5.89
CA LYS A 99 1.43 -21.73 6.65
C LYS A 99 2.56 -22.44 5.92
N HIS A 100 3.74 -22.50 6.52
CA HIS A 100 4.89 -23.22 6.01
C HIS A 100 5.53 -24.05 7.13
N LYS A 101 5.74 -25.35 6.90
CA LYS A 101 6.32 -26.28 7.89
C LYS A 101 5.66 -26.15 9.29
N GLU A 102 4.33 -26.27 9.34
CA GLU A 102 3.50 -26.17 10.55
C GLU A 102 3.54 -24.83 11.29
N LYS A 103 4.13 -23.79 10.71
CA LYS A 103 4.14 -22.44 11.25
C LYS A 103 3.35 -21.48 10.38
N TRP A 104 2.70 -20.54 11.02
CA TRP A 104 2.06 -19.42 10.37
C TRP A 104 3.01 -18.23 10.34
N TRP A 105 3.12 -17.59 9.18
CA TRP A 105 3.90 -16.41 8.91
C TRP A 105 2.99 -15.29 8.42
N GLU A 106 3.09 -14.14 9.02
CA GLU A 106 2.35 -12.96 8.58
C GLU A 106 3.04 -12.32 7.38
N GLY A 107 2.24 -11.88 6.42
CA GLY A 107 2.67 -11.20 5.23
C GLY A 107 1.78 -9.99 4.95
N LEU A 108 2.36 -8.99 4.28
CA LEU A 108 1.69 -7.78 3.85
C LEU A 108 2.24 -7.39 2.48
N PHE A 109 1.36 -7.22 1.52
CA PHE A 109 1.66 -6.49 0.29
C PHE A 109 0.99 -5.12 0.36
N PHE A 110 1.75 -4.07 0.14
CA PHE A 110 1.31 -2.69 0.29
C PHE A 110 1.72 -1.88 -0.92
N ILE A 111 0.83 -1.04 -1.42
CA ILE A 111 1.10 -0.06 -2.47
C ILE A 111 0.71 1.33 -2.00
N GLU A 112 1.54 2.31 -2.36
CA GLU A 112 1.34 3.73 -2.04
C GLU A 112 1.52 4.58 -3.30
N LYS A 113 0.68 5.57 -3.46
CA LYS A 113 0.82 6.62 -4.47
C LYS A 113 0.91 7.97 -3.79
N ARG A 114 1.93 8.74 -4.16
CA ARG A 114 2.12 10.12 -3.71
C ARG A 114 1.56 11.10 -4.74
N PHE A 115 1.25 12.28 -4.30
CA PHE A 115 0.76 13.32 -5.19
C PHE A 115 1.79 13.64 -6.28
N LYS A 116 1.31 13.71 -7.53
CA LYS A 116 2.09 13.94 -8.76
C LYS A 116 2.99 12.80 -9.22
N ASP A 117 3.12 11.72 -8.47
CA ASP A 117 3.89 10.59 -8.96
C ASP A 117 3.09 9.83 -10.02
N SER A 118 3.76 9.49 -11.12
CA SER A 118 3.22 8.60 -12.14
C SER A 118 3.34 7.13 -11.72
N ASN A 119 4.30 6.83 -10.86
CA ASN A 119 4.59 5.50 -10.35
C ASN A 119 3.95 5.31 -8.97
N ILE A 120 3.57 4.08 -8.67
CA ILE A 120 3.26 3.67 -7.31
C ILE A 120 4.51 3.07 -6.67
N VAL A 121 4.57 3.12 -5.34
CA VAL A 121 5.60 2.45 -4.56
C VAL A 121 4.98 1.21 -3.94
N ALA A 122 5.60 0.06 -4.14
CA ALA A 122 5.20 -1.18 -3.50
C ALA A 122 6.21 -1.60 -2.43
N MET A 123 5.69 -2.23 -1.40
CA MET A 123 6.45 -2.88 -0.35
C MET A 123 5.82 -4.24 -0.06
N LEU A 124 6.65 -5.23 0.20
CA LEU A 124 6.20 -6.56 0.60
C LEU A 124 6.95 -7.03 1.82
N THR A 125 6.22 -7.57 2.78
CA THR A 125 6.79 -8.21 3.96
C THR A 125 6.29 -9.65 4.07
N LEU A 126 7.13 -10.57 4.45
CA LEU A 126 6.75 -11.95 4.77
C LEU A 126 7.84 -12.63 5.60
N GLY A 127 7.42 -13.25 6.69
CA GLY A 127 8.31 -14.10 7.49
C GLY A 127 9.58 -13.40 7.98
N GLY A 128 9.47 -12.09 8.29
CA GLY A 128 10.56 -11.25 8.74
C GLY A 128 11.41 -10.61 7.63
N LEU A 129 11.10 -10.90 6.35
CA LEU A 129 11.67 -10.15 5.24
C LEU A 129 10.87 -8.85 5.06
N HIS A 130 11.59 -7.74 4.92
CA HIS A 130 11.04 -6.49 4.44
C HIS A 130 11.73 -6.15 3.12
N SER A 131 10.95 -5.95 2.07
CA SER A 131 11.49 -5.46 0.81
C SER A 131 11.90 -3.99 0.95
N LYS A 132 12.83 -3.55 0.10
CA LYS A 132 12.97 -2.13 -0.17
C LYS A 132 11.74 -1.65 -0.92
N ASP A 133 11.50 -0.34 -0.85
CA ASP A 133 10.50 0.31 -1.69
C ASP A 133 10.79 0.04 -3.17
N ILE A 134 9.79 -0.48 -3.88
CA ILE A 134 9.88 -0.79 -5.30
C ILE A 134 9.02 0.20 -6.06
N SER A 135 9.62 0.99 -6.93
CA SER A 135 8.87 1.89 -7.81
C SER A 135 8.28 1.09 -8.97
N ILE A 136 6.97 1.09 -9.08
CA ILE A 136 6.22 0.37 -10.13
C ILE A 136 5.69 1.39 -11.13
N SER A 137 6.08 1.25 -12.39
CA SER A 137 5.53 2.07 -13.47
C SER A 137 4.14 1.57 -13.89
N PRO A 138 3.28 2.42 -14.48
CA PRO A 138 1.94 2.02 -14.92
C PRO A 138 1.90 0.87 -15.95
N LYS A 139 3.02 0.62 -16.62
CA LYS A 139 3.15 -0.42 -17.66
C LYS A 139 3.58 -1.78 -17.12
N GLU A 140 4.14 -1.80 -15.92
CA GLU A 140 4.60 -3.06 -15.31
C GLU A 140 3.44 -3.99 -15.02
N GLN A 141 3.67 -5.28 -15.28
CA GLN A 141 2.71 -6.36 -15.03
C GLN A 141 3.18 -7.30 -13.93
N GLU A 142 4.47 -7.31 -13.63
CA GLU A 142 5.11 -8.17 -12.66
C GLU A 142 6.20 -7.43 -11.92
N ILE A 143 6.38 -7.71 -10.66
CA ILE A 143 7.52 -7.28 -9.86
C ILE A 143 8.21 -8.48 -9.22
N THR A 144 9.52 -8.48 -9.27
CA THR A 144 10.35 -9.38 -8.48
C THR A 144 10.90 -8.63 -7.28
N VAL A 145 10.53 -9.10 -6.10
CA VAL A 145 11.00 -8.52 -4.84
C VAL A 145 12.12 -9.38 -4.32
N VAL A 146 13.31 -8.84 -4.26
CA VAL A 146 14.51 -9.51 -3.73
C VAL A 146 14.72 -9.09 -2.28
N GLU A 147 15.38 -9.95 -1.51
CA GLU A 147 15.74 -9.71 -0.11
C GLU A 147 16.18 -8.26 0.12
N GLY A 148 15.43 -7.53 0.91
CA GLY A 148 15.82 -6.23 1.45
C GLY A 148 16.75 -6.44 2.64
N VAL A 149 17.44 -5.39 3.05
CA VAL A 149 18.26 -5.40 4.26
C VAL A 149 17.36 -5.77 5.45
N ASN A 150 17.77 -6.78 6.20
CA ASN A 150 17.12 -7.16 7.46
C ASN A 150 16.85 -5.90 8.28
N ALA A 151 15.64 -5.75 8.79
CA ALA A 151 15.40 -4.81 9.86
C ALA A 151 16.24 -5.32 11.06
N GLU A 152 17.42 -4.74 11.26
CA GLU A 152 18.24 -4.92 12.44
C GLU A 152 17.54 -4.31 13.65
N ASN A 153 16.49 -4.92 14.10
CA ASN A 153 15.89 -4.59 15.39
C ASN A 153 15.60 -5.88 16.17
N GLY A 154 16.63 -6.36 16.81
CA GLY A 154 16.69 -6.77 18.20
C GLY A 154 15.77 -7.90 18.68
N VAL A 155 15.04 -8.61 17.83
CA VAL A 155 14.26 -9.77 18.25
C VAL A 155 14.77 -10.98 17.47
N ASN A 156 15.24 -12.00 18.21
CA ASN A 156 15.63 -13.31 17.70
C ASN A 156 14.42 -14.08 17.12
N GLN A 157 13.67 -13.47 16.19
CA GLN A 157 12.65 -14.17 15.45
C GLN A 157 13.35 -15.04 14.41
N LYS A 158 13.11 -16.35 14.50
CA LYS A 158 13.58 -17.31 13.52
C LYS A 158 12.90 -16.97 12.18
N LEU A 159 13.62 -16.31 11.30
CA LEU A 159 13.10 -15.85 10.01
C LEU A 159 12.69 -17.04 9.14
N MET A 160 11.69 -16.87 8.30
CA MET A 160 11.25 -17.90 7.34
C MET A 160 12.34 -18.22 6.28
N GLY A 161 13.35 -17.37 6.14
CA GLY A 161 14.42 -17.57 5.17
C GLY A 161 13.99 -17.29 3.73
N VAL A 162 13.08 -16.37 3.53
CA VAL A 162 12.65 -15.95 2.18
C VAL A 162 13.79 -15.18 1.51
N ARG A 163 14.06 -15.48 0.24
CA ARG A 163 15.02 -14.81 -0.63
C ARG A 163 14.37 -13.84 -1.59
N SER A 164 13.27 -14.25 -2.23
CA SER A 164 12.58 -13.43 -3.20
C SER A 164 11.13 -13.84 -3.38
N PHE A 165 10.34 -12.93 -3.95
CA PHE A 165 8.96 -13.15 -4.36
C PHE A 165 8.76 -12.69 -5.79
N ILE A 166 7.78 -13.30 -6.48
CA ILE A 166 7.22 -12.78 -7.71
C ILE A 166 5.76 -12.42 -7.43
N TRP A 167 5.40 -11.18 -7.73
CA TRP A 167 4.04 -10.68 -7.61
C TRP A 167 3.59 -10.12 -8.94
N GLU A 168 2.52 -10.67 -9.49
CA GLU A 168 1.93 -10.22 -10.73
C GLU A 168 0.71 -9.34 -10.50
N LYS A 169 0.56 -8.34 -11.34
CA LYS A 169 -0.66 -7.57 -11.46
C LYS A 169 -1.80 -8.50 -11.89
N LYS A 170 -2.99 -8.32 -11.35
CA LYS A 170 -4.18 -9.17 -11.58
C LYS A 170 -4.12 -10.58 -11.00
N ARG A 171 -2.94 -11.15 -10.76
CA ARG A 171 -2.81 -12.52 -10.22
C ARG A 171 -2.30 -12.55 -8.79
N GLY A 172 -1.56 -11.52 -8.36
CA GLY A 172 -1.00 -11.43 -7.03
C GLY A 172 0.27 -12.26 -6.86
N LEU A 173 0.47 -12.87 -5.68
CA LEU A 173 1.64 -13.67 -5.36
C LEU A 173 1.70 -14.93 -6.24
N MET A 174 2.77 -15.04 -7.00
CA MET A 174 3.00 -16.15 -7.93
C MET A 174 3.98 -17.16 -7.39
N SER A 175 5.06 -16.70 -6.80
CA SER A 175 6.06 -17.60 -6.22
C SER A 175 6.83 -16.97 -5.07
N ILE A 176 7.39 -17.83 -4.22
CA ILE A 176 8.29 -17.51 -3.14
C ILE A 176 9.53 -18.38 -3.28
N THR A 177 10.71 -17.78 -3.32
CA THR A 177 11.97 -18.51 -3.29
C THR A 177 12.58 -18.39 -1.90
N LEU A 178 12.99 -19.51 -1.32
CA LEU A 178 13.66 -19.54 -0.02
C LEU A 178 15.20 -19.48 -0.17
N LYS A 179 15.90 -19.19 0.91
CA LYS A 179 17.37 -19.10 0.94
C LYS A 179 18.06 -20.45 0.69
N ASP A 180 17.37 -21.55 0.99
CA ASP A 180 17.87 -22.91 0.69
C ASP A 180 17.71 -23.29 -0.79
N GLY A 181 17.12 -22.43 -1.62
CA GLY A 181 16.91 -22.63 -3.04
C GLY A 181 15.56 -23.28 -3.37
N SER A 182 14.78 -23.72 -2.37
CA SER A 182 13.44 -24.23 -2.61
C SER A 182 12.52 -23.11 -3.11
N MET A 183 11.57 -23.45 -3.98
CA MET A 183 10.64 -22.50 -4.56
C MET A 183 9.20 -23.04 -4.43
N MET A 184 8.36 -22.24 -3.83
CA MET A 184 6.93 -22.46 -3.75
C MET A 184 6.25 -21.67 -4.86
N VAL A 185 5.43 -22.33 -5.67
CA VAL A 185 4.71 -21.73 -6.80
C VAL A 185 3.21 -21.84 -6.53
N ARG A 186 2.49 -20.75 -6.79
CA ARG A 186 1.04 -20.74 -6.68
C ARG A 186 0.42 -21.69 -7.68
N GLU A 187 -0.51 -22.51 -7.21
CA GLU A 187 -1.37 -23.32 -8.08
C GLU A 187 -2.22 -22.39 -8.96
N THR A 188 -2.02 -22.47 -10.24
CA THR A 188 -2.88 -21.80 -11.21
C THR A 188 -4.03 -22.74 -11.51
N LEU A 189 -5.24 -22.40 -11.04
CA LEU A 189 -6.44 -23.07 -11.55
C LEU A 189 -6.53 -22.69 -13.04
N GLU A 190 -6.04 -23.59 -13.92
CA GLU A 190 -6.39 -23.50 -15.33
C GLU A 190 -7.91 -23.63 -15.39
N ASN A 191 -8.59 -22.54 -15.79
CA ASN A 191 -10.00 -22.59 -16.09
C ASN A 191 -10.21 -23.61 -17.21
N LYS A 192 -10.68 -24.80 -16.83
CA LYS A 192 -11.21 -25.80 -17.77
C LYS A 192 -12.55 -25.34 -18.32
#